data_968b323cca997c79c76c53feae5b6c38
#
_entry.id   968b323cca997c79c76c53feae5b6c38
#
_cell.length_a   1.000
_cell.length_b   1.000
_cell.length_c   1.000
_cell.angle_alpha   90.00
_cell.angle_beta   90.00
_cell.angle_gamma   90.00
#
_symmetry.space_group_name_H-M   'P 1'
#
loop_
_entity.id
_entity.type
_entity.pdbx_description
1 polymer ?
#
loop_
_entity_poly.entity_id
_entity_poly.type
_entity_poly.pdbx_seq_one_letter_code
_entity_poly.pdbx_strand_id
1 'polypeptide(L)'
;MPTEPRTFPPRPLIAVKAVYARQVCCPSSFALAVADFEPWEEGVEFETADTSTVPGWSAAEVSGLHEAFGCGVREELEELATLEPGTTVAVAVVLRSIKVHEVDSHPRAFRHAGRQAVRNALLEAYGPRPTTWPGWSVPVWEWPCSRPRTSPVWPG
;
A
#
# COMPACT_ATOMS: atom_id res chain seq x y z
N MET A 1 23.35 -14.41 8.14
CA MET A 1 22.79 -15.39 7.17
C MET A 1 22.33 -14.68 5.95
N PRO A 2 22.83 -15.08 4.85
CA PRO A 2 22.35 -14.51 3.63
C PRO A 2 20.91 -14.95 3.44
N THR A 3 20.09 -14.02 3.13
CA THR A 3 18.70 -14.33 2.84
C THR A 3 18.66 -14.93 1.45
N GLU A 4 17.91 -15.98 1.26
CA GLU A 4 17.80 -16.56 -0.05
C GLU A 4 17.20 -15.56 -1.01
N PRO A 5 17.71 -15.49 -2.22
CA PRO A 5 17.16 -14.56 -3.22
C PRO A 5 15.70 -14.95 -3.48
N ARG A 6 14.87 -13.97 -3.55
CA ARG A 6 13.45 -14.19 -3.83
C ARG A 6 12.92 -13.09 -4.72
N THR A 7 11.83 -13.36 -5.38
CA THR A 7 11.19 -12.40 -6.26
C THR A 7 9.85 -12.00 -5.68
N PHE A 8 9.57 -10.75 -5.67
CA PHE A 8 8.27 -10.25 -5.24
C PHE A 8 7.47 -9.80 -6.48
N PRO A 9 6.24 -10.23 -6.65
CA PRO A 9 5.53 -11.18 -5.81
C PRO A 9 5.86 -12.62 -6.18
N PRO A 10 5.80 -13.55 -5.23
CA PRO A 10 6.10 -14.95 -5.53
C PRO A 10 4.97 -15.65 -6.28
N ARG A 11 3.82 -15.08 -6.25
CA ARG A 11 2.64 -15.57 -6.94
C ARG A 11 1.67 -14.40 -7.12
N PRO A 12 0.64 -14.54 -7.94
CA PRO A 12 -0.35 -13.46 -8.06
C PRO A 12 -1.04 -13.23 -6.72
N LEU A 13 -1.09 -11.98 -6.31
CA LEU A 13 -1.79 -11.57 -5.09
C LEU A 13 -2.99 -10.75 -5.54
N ILE A 14 -4.16 -11.33 -5.40
CA ILE A 14 -5.37 -10.75 -5.95
C ILE A 14 -6.18 -10.02 -4.89
N ALA A 15 -6.73 -8.87 -5.26
CA ALA A 15 -7.59 -8.08 -4.39
C ALA A 15 -6.93 -7.69 -3.06
N VAL A 16 -5.72 -7.21 -3.14
CA VAL A 16 -5.04 -6.70 -1.96
C VAL A 16 -5.68 -5.36 -1.61
N LYS A 17 -6.25 -5.31 -0.42
CA LYS A 17 -6.98 -4.12 0.01
C LYS A 17 -6.08 -3.24 0.86
N ALA A 18 -6.09 -1.97 0.58
CA ALA A 18 -5.37 -1.00 1.36
C ALA A 18 -6.31 0.07 1.86
N VAL A 19 -6.26 0.35 3.14
CA VAL A 19 -7.07 1.39 3.74
C VAL A 19 -6.15 2.34 4.48
N TYR A 20 -6.24 3.60 4.16
CA TYR A 20 -5.56 4.64 4.92
C TYR A 20 -6.62 5.56 5.46
N ALA A 21 -6.82 5.54 6.76
CA ALA A 21 -7.79 6.39 7.40
C ALA A 21 -7.14 7.03 8.62
N ARG A 22 -7.12 8.34 8.65
CA ARG A 22 -6.53 9.06 9.74
C ARG A 22 -7.50 10.13 10.21
N GLN A 23 -7.94 9.99 11.43
CA GLN A 23 -8.89 10.91 12.01
C GLN A 23 -8.36 11.47 13.32
N VAL A 24 -7.13 11.89 13.32
CA VAL A 24 -6.52 12.31 14.55
C VAL A 24 -7.00 13.71 14.90
N CYS A 25 -7.09 14.55 13.97
CA CYS A 25 -7.63 15.87 14.14
C CYS A 25 -7.73 16.42 12.74
N CYS A 26 -7.95 17.63 12.57
CA CYS A 26 -8.11 18.18 11.25
C CYS A 26 -6.76 18.39 10.57
N PRO A 27 -6.61 18.05 9.32
CA PRO A 27 -7.61 17.41 8.49
C PRO A 27 -7.58 15.90 8.66
N SER A 28 -8.71 15.27 8.52
CA SER A 28 -8.74 13.83 8.47
C SER A 28 -8.41 13.39 7.05
N SER A 29 -8.02 12.16 6.90
CA SER A 29 -7.64 11.60 5.61
C SER A 29 -8.27 10.23 5.43
N PHE A 30 -8.69 9.93 4.23
CA PHE A 30 -9.28 8.63 3.93
C PHE A 30 -8.95 8.21 2.52
N ALA A 31 -8.51 6.97 2.37
CA ALA A 31 -8.33 6.36 1.06
C ALA A 31 -8.53 4.85 1.19
N LEU A 32 -9.25 4.27 0.27
CA LEU A 32 -9.40 2.84 0.22
C LEU A 32 -9.15 2.42 -1.22
N ALA A 33 -8.35 1.41 -1.42
CA ALA A 33 -8.03 0.92 -2.75
C ALA A 33 -7.90 -0.59 -2.73
N VAL A 34 -8.19 -1.21 -3.86
CA VAL A 34 -8.02 -2.64 -4.05
C VAL A 34 -7.17 -2.81 -5.29
N ALA A 35 -6.09 -3.53 -5.18
CA ALA A 35 -5.15 -3.74 -6.28
C ALA A 35 -4.69 -5.18 -6.33
N ASP A 36 -4.31 -5.61 -7.53
CA ASP A 36 -3.71 -6.92 -7.73
C ASP A 36 -2.21 -6.70 -7.93
N PHE A 37 -1.41 -7.62 -7.39
CA PHE A 37 0.03 -7.62 -7.58
C PHE A 37 0.37 -8.89 -8.33
N GLU A 38 0.76 -8.75 -9.56
CA GLU A 38 1.04 -9.91 -10.41
C GLU A 38 2.52 -10.00 -10.76
N PRO A 39 3.07 -11.21 -10.88
CA PRO A 39 4.46 -11.33 -11.31
C PRO A 39 4.65 -10.71 -12.68
N TRP A 40 5.76 -10.05 -12.85
CA TRP A 40 6.08 -9.35 -14.09
C TRP A 40 7.47 -9.74 -14.56
N GLU A 41 7.84 -9.31 -15.74
CA GLU A 41 9.13 -9.67 -16.30
C GLU A 41 10.27 -8.98 -15.55
N GLU A 42 10.14 -7.70 -15.33
CA GLU A 42 11.20 -6.95 -14.71
C GLU A 42 10.67 -5.61 -14.22
N GLY A 43 11.10 -5.19 -13.08
CA GLY A 43 10.76 -3.86 -12.55
C GLY A 43 9.33 -3.73 -12.06
N VAL A 44 8.86 -2.51 -12.05
CA VAL A 44 7.53 -2.20 -11.56
C VAL A 44 6.70 -1.58 -12.67
N GLU A 45 5.59 -2.22 -12.96
CA GLU A 45 4.63 -1.68 -13.91
C GLU A 45 3.37 -1.33 -13.13
N PHE A 46 2.77 -0.21 -13.41
CA PHE A 46 1.55 0.19 -12.74
C PHE A 46 0.47 0.50 -13.77
N GLU A 47 -0.71 -0.08 -13.56
CA GLU A 47 -1.80 0.09 -14.47
C GLU A 47 -3.07 0.30 -13.66
N THR A 48 -3.99 1.08 -14.17
CA THR A 48 -5.26 1.25 -13.49
C THR A 48 -6.36 0.63 -14.35
N ALA A 49 -7.14 -0.22 -13.72
CA ALA A 49 -8.30 -0.83 -14.34
C ALA A 49 -9.59 -0.21 -13.77
N ASP A 50 -9.46 0.72 -12.85
CA ASP A 50 -10.60 1.36 -12.24
C ASP A 50 -11.18 2.38 -13.21
N THR A 51 -12.40 2.16 -13.63
CA THR A 51 -13.09 3.06 -14.55
C THR A 51 -14.28 3.74 -13.86
N SER A 52 -14.37 3.61 -12.55
CA SER A 52 -15.50 4.16 -11.84
C SER A 52 -15.48 5.69 -11.85
N THR A 53 -16.65 6.27 -11.79
CA THR A 53 -16.78 7.71 -11.68
C THR A 53 -17.18 8.02 -10.25
N VAL A 54 -16.73 9.13 -9.74
CA VAL A 54 -17.05 9.55 -8.38
C VAL A 54 -17.89 10.82 -8.48
N PRO A 55 -19.10 10.81 -7.94
CA PRO A 55 -19.95 11.99 -7.97
C PRO A 55 -19.26 13.18 -7.32
N GLY A 56 -19.30 14.31 -7.97
CA GLY A 56 -18.66 15.52 -7.45
C GLY A 56 -17.19 15.66 -7.75
N TRP A 57 -16.59 14.66 -8.39
CA TRP A 57 -15.18 14.68 -8.76
C TRP A 57 -15.03 14.60 -10.28
N SER A 58 -14.12 15.37 -10.83
CA SER A 58 -13.86 15.32 -12.26
C SER A 58 -13.02 14.08 -12.58
N ALA A 59 -13.01 13.70 -13.85
CA ALA A 59 -12.17 12.59 -14.28
C ALA A 59 -10.70 12.88 -14.02
N ALA A 60 -10.29 14.13 -14.16
CA ALA A 60 -8.90 14.52 -13.89
C ALA A 60 -8.55 14.38 -12.42
N GLU A 61 -9.48 14.73 -11.53
CA GLU A 61 -9.25 14.57 -10.10
C GLU A 61 -9.14 13.11 -9.72
N VAL A 62 -9.99 12.27 -10.25
CA VAL A 62 -9.94 10.82 -9.98
C VAL A 62 -8.64 10.24 -10.54
N SER A 63 -8.23 10.67 -11.72
CA SER A 63 -6.97 10.23 -12.32
C SER A 63 -5.79 10.63 -11.45
N GLY A 64 -5.85 11.80 -10.82
CA GLY A 64 -4.83 12.26 -9.89
C GLY A 64 -4.72 11.35 -8.67
N LEU A 65 -5.84 10.82 -8.21
CA LEU A 65 -5.82 9.86 -7.10
C LEU A 65 -5.18 8.53 -7.53
N HIS A 66 -5.46 8.08 -8.75
CA HIS A 66 -4.84 6.86 -9.28
C HIS A 66 -3.33 7.04 -9.39
N GLU A 67 -2.89 8.18 -9.87
CA GLU A 67 -1.47 8.45 -9.99
C GLU A 67 -0.79 8.53 -8.65
N ALA A 68 -1.44 9.15 -7.68
CA ALA A 68 -0.89 9.25 -6.33
C ALA A 68 -0.72 7.86 -5.71
N PHE A 69 -1.71 6.98 -5.91
CA PHE A 69 -1.61 5.60 -5.44
C PHE A 69 -0.41 4.92 -6.08
N GLY A 70 -0.25 5.05 -7.39
CA GLY A 70 0.88 4.48 -8.12
C GLY A 70 2.23 5.00 -7.64
N CYS A 71 2.31 6.28 -7.30
CA CYS A 71 3.53 6.86 -6.73
C CYS A 71 3.86 6.20 -5.40
N GLY A 72 2.86 6.03 -4.56
CA GLY A 72 3.07 5.38 -3.26
C GLY A 72 3.55 3.95 -3.42
N VAL A 73 2.98 3.22 -4.35
CA VAL A 73 3.39 1.84 -4.65
C VAL A 73 4.86 1.81 -5.06
N ARG A 74 5.24 2.68 -5.98
CA ARG A 74 6.62 2.72 -6.47
C ARG A 74 7.61 3.09 -5.36
N GLU A 75 7.26 4.05 -4.56
CA GLU A 75 8.11 4.47 -3.45
C GLU A 75 8.38 3.33 -2.48
N GLU A 76 7.34 2.61 -2.12
CA GLU A 76 7.50 1.52 -1.17
C GLU A 76 8.29 0.36 -1.77
N LEU A 77 8.09 0.08 -3.05
CA LEU A 77 8.83 -0.99 -3.72
C LEU A 77 10.31 -0.63 -3.91
N GLU A 78 10.61 0.63 -4.17
CA GLU A 78 11.98 1.08 -4.26
C GLU A 78 12.67 0.96 -2.90
N GLU A 79 11.96 1.30 -1.84
CA GLU A 79 12.47 1.18 -0.50
C GLU A 79 12.72 -0.30 -0.16
N LEU A 80 11.82 -1.18 -0.56
CA LEU A 80 12.00 -2.61 -0.37
C LEU A 80 13.26 -3.11 -1.07
N ALA A 81 13.47 -2.70 -2.30
CA ALA A 81 14.65 -3.12 -3.05
C ALA A 81 15.94 -2.63 -2.40
N THR A 82 15.90 -1.46 -1.78
CA THR A 82 17.05 -0.90 -1.08
C THR A 82 17.32 -1.62 0.23
N LEU A 83 16.26 -1.91 0.98
CA LEU A 83 16.41 -2.54 2.28
C LEU A 83 16.70 -4.04 2.19
N GLU A 84 16.25 -4.67 1.11
CA GLU A 84 16.45 -6.09 0.92
C GLU A 84 17.06 -6.38 -0.43
N PRO A 85 18.37 -6.24 -0.55
CA PRO A 85 19.03 -6.47 -1.84
C PRO A 85 18.83 -7.86 -2.43
N GLY A 86 18.49 -8.84 -1.58
CA GLY A 86 18.23 -10.19 -2.05
C GLY A 86 16.84 -10.37 -2.64
N THR A 87 16.01 -9.33 -2.60
CA THR A 87 14.66 -9.42 -3.14
C THR A 87 14.63 -8.70 -4.49
N THR A 88 14.24 -9.42 -5.52
CA THR A 88 14.06 -8.84 -6.84
C THR A 88 12.61 -8.41 -6.96
N VAL A 89 12.39 -7.17 -7.31
CA VAL A 89 11.05 -6.66 -7.50
C VAL A 89 10.71 -6.74 -8.97
N ALA A 90 9.74 -7.55 -9.31
CA ALA A 90 9.28 -7.71 -10.69
C ALA A 90 7.76 -7.90 -10.63
N VAL A 91 7.06 -6.78 -10.64
CA VAL A 91 5.63 -6.78 -10.36
C VAL A 91 4.84 -5.86 -11.28
N ALA A 92 3.68 -6.31 -11.67
CA ALA A 92 2.69 -5.47 -12.32
C ALA A 92 1.59 -5.25 -11.30
N VAL A 93 1.34 -4.00 -10.97
CA VAL A 93 0.31 -3.63 -10.01
C VAL A 93 -0.87 -3.09 -10.79
N VAL A 94 -2.02 -3.71 -10.61
CA VAL A 94 -3.24 -3.29 -11.30
C VAL A 94 -4.22 -2.77 -10.27
N LEU A 95 -4.48 -1.48 -10.31
CA LEU A 95 -5.43 -0.86 -9.40
C LEU A 95 -6.84 -1.17 -9.89
N ARG A 96 -7.58 -1.92 -9.10
CA ARG A 96 -8.91 -2.41 -9.49
C ARG A 96 -10.02 -1.44 -9.13
N SER A 97 -9.96 -0.88 -7.95
CA SER A 97 -10.99 0.05 -7.51
C SER A 97 -10.49 0.97 -6.40
N ILE A 98 -11.14 2.10 -6.28
CA ILE A 98 -10.88 3.00 -5.18
C ILE A 98 -12.21 3.41 -4.56
N LYS A 99 -12.16 3.83 -3.32
CA LYS A 99 -13.30 4.41 -2.64
C LYS A 99 -12.85 5.76 -2.13
N VAL A 100 -13.64 6.76 -2.46
CA VAL A 100 -13.32 8.14 -2.17
C VAL A 100 -14.30 8.70 -1.17
N HIS A 101 -13.81 9.40 -0.17
CA HIS A 101 -14.65 10.10 0.77
C HIS A 101 -14.70 11.55 0.33
N GLU A 102 -15.87 12.09 0.26
CA GLU A 102 -16.11 13.42 -0.28
C GLU A 102 -15.19 14.51 0.25
N VAL A 103 -14.92 14.49 1.50
CA VAL A 103 -14.14 15.55 2.16
C VAL A 103 -12.72 15.15 2.49
N ASP A 104 -12.54 13.90 2.85
CA ASP A 104 -11.27 13.44 3.41
C ASP A 104 -10.30 12.80 2.42
N SER A 105 -10.73 12.58 1.21
CA SER A 105 -9.85 11.97 0.20
C SER A 105 -9.08 13.03 -0.57
N HIS A 106 -7.81 12.81 -0.76
CA HIS A 106 -6.93 13.69 -1.49
C HIS A 106 -5.72 12.88 -1.96
N PRO A 107 -4.94 13.39 -2.91
CA PRO A 107 -3.81 12.62 -3.46
C PRO A 107 -2.85 12.06 -2.41
N ARG A 108 -2.56 12.85 -1.39
CA ARG A 108 -1.66 12.40 -0.33
C ARG A 108 -2.18 11.16 0.39
N ALA A 109 -3.48 11.09 0.65
CA ALA A 109 -4.08 9.92 1.28
C ALA A 109 -3.93 8.69 0.39
N PHE A 110 -4.11 8.84 -0.92
CA PHE A 110 -3.96 7.73 -1.85
C PHE A 110 -2.51 7.32 -2.03
N ARG A 111 -1.57 8.24 -1.91
CA ARG A 111 -0.17 7.89 -1.92
C ARG A 111 0.17 7.00 -0.72
N HIS A 112 -0.33 7.36 0.45
CA HIS A 112 -0.16 6.52 1.64
C HIS A 112 -0.85 5.16 1.46
N ALA A 113 -2.02 5.13 0.84
CA ALA A 113 -2.71 3.88 0.56
C ALA A 113 -1.88 2.99 -0.37
N GLY A 114 -1.20 3.58 -1.35
CA GLY A 114 -0.31 2.84 -2.24
C GLY A 114 0.84 2.18 -1.48
N ARG A 115 1.44 2.91 -0.57
CA ARG A 115 2.50 2.35 0.27
C ARG A 115 1.96 1.23 1.15
N GLN A 116 0.77 1.44 1.70
CA GLN A 116 0.13 0.44 2.54
C GLN A 116 -0.24 -0.81 1.74
N ALA A 117 -0.64 -0.66 0.50
CA ALA A 117 -0.96 -1.78 -0.37
C ALA A 117 0.24 -2.70 -0.55
N VAL A 118 1.42 -2.13 -0.76
CA VAL A 118 2.65 -2.92 -0.88
C VAL A 118 2.94 -3.66 0.42
N ARG A 119 2.79 -3.00 1.54
CA ARG A 119 3.03 -3.63 2.84
C ARG A 119 2.06 -4.79 3.07
N ASN A 120 0.80 -4.59 2.71
CA ASN A 120 -0.21 -5.64 2.84
C ASN A 120 0.08 -6.81 1.89
N ALA A 121 0.54 -6.51 0.69
CA ALA A 121 0.93 -7.54 -0.27
C ALA A 121 2.13 -8.35 0.25
N LEU A 122 3.09 -7.70 0.86
CA LEU A 122 4.23 -8.38 1.44
C LEU A 122 3.81 -9.29 2.60
N LEU A 123 2.87 -8.82 3.42
CA LEU A 123 2.35 -9.62 4.50
C LEU A 123 1.65 -10.86 3.95
N GLU A 124 0.88 -10.71 2.91
CA GLU A 124 0.17 -11.81 2.31
C GLU A 124 1.13 -12.81 1.67
N ALA A 125 2.17 -12.31 1.03
CA ALA A 125 3.13 -13.16 0.34
C ALA A 125 4.08 -13.90 1.27
N TYR A 126 4.55 -13.22 2.30
CA TYR A 126 5.64 -13.76 3.13
C TYR A 126 5.32 -13.83 4.62
N GLY A 127 4.18 -13.35 5.02
CA GLY A 127 3.81 -13.32 6.43
C GLY A 127 4.41 -12.12 7.18
N PRO A 128 4.18 -12.07 8.48
CA PRO A 128 4.65 -10.95 9.30
C PRO A 128 6.17 -10.85 9.30
N ARG A 129 6.68 -9.64 9.32
CA ARG A 129 8.11 -9.44 9.37
C ARG A 129 8.61 -9.58 10.80
N PRO A 130 9.85 -10.05 10.94
CA PRO A 130 10.44 -10.12 12.27
C PRO A 130 10.56 -8.72 12.86
N THR A 131 10.36 -8.62 14.15
CA THR A 131 10.46 -7.33 14.82
C THR A 131 11.89 -6.79 14.80
N THR A 132 12.84 -7.65 14.57
CA THR A 132 14.25 -7.24 14.54
C THR A 132 14.70 -6.82 13.16
N TRP A 133 13.81 -6.75 12.22
CA TRP A 133 14.17 -6.39 10.87
C TRP A 133 14.65 -4.96 10.82
N PRO A 134 15.89 -4.74 10.41
CA PRO A 134 16.50 -3.43 10.46
C PRO A 134 15.76 -2.32 9.73
N GLY A 135 15.26 -2.56 8.59
CA GLY A 135 14.62 -1.53 7.84
C GLY A 135 13.18 -1.29 8.23
N TRP A 136 12.76 -1.92 9.31
CA TRP A 136 11.38 -1.87 9.63
C TRP A 136 11.11 -1.25 10.97
N SER A 137 11.93 -0.37 11.37
CA SER A 137 11.73 0.21 12.67
C SER A 137 10.78 1.35 12.56
N VAL A 138 9.62 1.09 12.11
CA VAL A 138 8.62 2.10 12.02
C VAL A 138 8.08 2.30 13.40
N PRO A 139 8.02 3.49 13.87
CA PRO A 139 7.49 3.74 15.20
C PRO A 139 6.06 3.24 15.26
N VAL A 140 5.77 2.62 16.34
CA VAL A 140 4.46 2.07 16.52
C VAL A 140 3.34 3.07 16.29
N TRP A 141 3.56 4.29 16.63
CA TRP A 141 2.53 5.28 16.46
C TRP A 141 2.19 5.55 15.00
N GLU A 142 3.04 5.07 14.09
CA GLU A 142 2.74 5.28 12.71
C GLU A 142 1.84 4.17 12.18
N TRP A 143 1.43 3.28 12.98
CA TRP A 143 0.62 2.19 12.54
C TRP A 143 -0.71 2.24 13.19
N PRO A 144 -1.35 3.28 13.10
CA PRO A 144 -2.56 3.42 13.82
C PRO A 144 -3.52 2.38 13.47
N CYS A 145 -3.68 2.14 12.28
CA CYS A 145 -4.70 1.21 11.92
C CYS A 145 -4.29 -0.19 12.07
N SER A 146 -3.04 -0.40 12.14
CA SER A 146 -2.66 -1.78 12.23
C SER A 146 -2.40 -2.12 13.61
N ARG A 147 -2.46 -1.23 14.49
CA ARG A 147 -2.25 -1.57 15.70
C ARG A 147 -3.31 -2.34 16.10
N PRO A 148 -3.12 -3.35 16.30
CA PRO A 148 -4.09 -4.25 16.58
C PRO A 148 -4.68 -3.83 17.74
N ARG A 149 -5.53 -3.73 17.74
CA ARG A 149 -6.21 -3.51 18.65
C ARG A 149 -5.85 -4.28 19.69
N THR A 150 -5.10 -4.82 19.60
CA THR A 150 -4.52 -5.64 20.54
C THR A 150 -4.72 -4.97 21.69
N SER A 151 -4.64 -4.14 21.41
CA SER A 151 -4.92 -3.56 22.26
C SER A 151 -5.69 -3.76 23.26
N PRO A 152 -6.11 -4.43 23.31
CA PRO A 152 -6.84 -4.85 24.27
C PRO A 152 -6.37 -4.46 25.44
N VAL A 153 -5.66 -4.33 25.31
CA VAL A 153 -4.97 -4.14 26.29
C VAL A 153 -5.21 -2.89 26.74
N TRP A 154 -5.80 -2.20 26.20
CA TRP A 154 -6.17 -1.13 26.60
C TRP A 154 -6.74 -1.36 27.80
N PRO A 155 -6.17 -1.18 28.65
CA PRO A 155 -6.57 -1.55 29.88
C PRO A 155 -7.59 -0.61 30.13
N GLY A 156 -8.00 -0.46 29.93
CA GLY A 156 -8.88 0.48 30.31
C GLY A 156 -9.22 1.25 29.63
#